data_8f3b0cd1c4e91adcf22fcdfb20417d5e
#
_entry.id   8f3b0cd1c4e91adcf22fcdfb20417d5e
#
_cell.length_a   1.000
_cell.length_b   1.000
_cell.length_c   1.000
_cell.angle_alpha   90.00
_cell.angle_beta   90.00
_cell.angle_gamma   90.00
#
_symmetry.space_group_name_H-M   'P 1'
#
loop_
_entity.id
_entity.type
_entity.pdbx_description
1 polymer ?
#
loop_
_entity_poly.entity_id
_entity_poly.type
_entity_poly.pdbx_seq_one_letter_code
_entity_poly.pdbx_strand_id
1 'polypeptide(L)'
;MKRFKGRVAIVTGSAQGIGRAIADRLSSEAAIVCYADINGDGAAAAAKEADGGRAFAVGCDIGEPESVAALHKAVVDKHGKLDVLVNAAAIVPFVPWDDLTFDEWRRVMRVNLDGCFLMCREAIALMRENGYGRIVNISSNSIFAGTPNMAHYVASKGGILAFGRALATELGADKITVNSVCPGLTDTEGVQTTPHKDAFDFVEMLQAIKGHGTPQDIVPAVAFLASEEAHWITGQALAVDAGMIRW
;
A
#
# COMPACT_ATOMS: atom_id res chain seq x y z
N MET A 1 -21.46 5.43 -2.42
CA MET A 1 -21.35 4.26 -3.32
C MET A 1 -20.99 3.05 -2.45
N LYS A 2 -21.42 1.83 -2.76
CA LYS A 2 -21.13 0.63 -1.93
C LYS A 2 -20.41 -0.44 -2.76
N ARG A 3 -19.30 -0.04 -3.43
CA ARG A 3 -18.53 -0.91 -4.36
C ARG A 3 -17.98 -2.17 -3.72
N PHE A 4 -17.70 -2.13 -2.42
CA PHE A 4 -17.05 -3.22 -1.69
C PHE A 4 -18.00 -3.99 -0.77
N LYS A 5 -19.32 -3.87 -0.99
CA LYS A 5 -20.28 -4.61 -0.16
C LYS A 5 -20.01 -6.13 -0.20
N GLY A 6 -19.78 -6.72 0.96
CA GLY A 6 -19.48 -8.16 1.11
C GLY A 6 -18.03 -8.53 0.81
N ARG A 7 -17.14 -7.57 0.51
CA ARG A 7 -15.71 -7.80 0.34
C ARG A 7 -14.96 -7.66 1.65
N VAL A 8 -13.97 -8.50 1.85
CA VAL A 8 -13.04 -8.47 2.98
C VAL A 8 -11.69 -7.95 2.49
N ALA A 9 -11.16 -6.94 3.14
CA ALA A 9 -9.93 -6.26 2.74
C ALA A 9 -8.91 -6.24 3.89
N ILE A 10 -7.63 -6.35 3.56
CA ILE A 10 -6.50 -5.99 4.43
C ILE A 10 -5.85 -4.74 3.85
N VAL A 11 -5.59 -3.75 4.69
CA VAL A 11 -4.75 -2.59 4.35
C VAL A 11 -3.62 -2.52 5.36
N THR A 12 -2.37 -2.62 4.90
CA THR A 12 -1.18 -2.50 5.75
C THR A 12 -0.74 -1.05 5.89
N GLY A 13 -0.09 -0.69 7.00
CA GLY A 13 0.31 0.69 7.28
C GLY A 13 -0.88 1.61 7.54
N SER A 14 -1.94 1.10 8.17
CA SER A 14 -3.23 1.76 8.28
C SER A 14 -3.48 2.50 9.60
N ALA A 15 -2.48 2.64 10.46
CA ALA A 15 -2.58 3.49 11.65
C ALA A 15 -2.63 4.99 11.30
N GLN A 16 -2.02 5.39 10.17
CA GLN A 16 -1.90 6.79 9.75
C GLN A 16 -1.72 6.96 8.23
N GLY A 17 -1.69 8.19 7.74
CA GLY A 17 -1.29 8.57 6.40
C GLY A 17 -2.11 7.93 5.27
N ILE A 18 -1.43 7.55 4.18
CA ILE A 18 -2.05 6.99 2.97
C ILE A 18 -2.78 5.67 3.29
N GLY A 19 -2.17 4.78 4.07
CA GLY A 19 -2.78 3.49 4.42
C GLY A 19 -4.09 3.67 5.19
N ARG A 20 -4.12 4.57 6.19
CA ARG A 20 -5.35 4.91 6.92
C ARG A 20 -6.42 5.47 5.99
N ALA A 21 -6.09 6.46 5.16
CA ALA A 21 -7.06 7.06 4.25
C ALA A 21 -7.67 6.05 3.26
N ILE A 22 -6.86 5.08 2.79
CA ILE A 22 -7.34 3.99 1.94
C ILE A 22 -8.30 3.08 2.72
N ALA A 23 -7.93 2.65 3.94
CA ALA A 23 -8.74 1.78 4.77
C ALA A 23 -10.10 2.43 5.10
N ASP A 24 -10.10 3.71 5.48
CA ASP A 24 -11.29 4.51 5.74
C ASP A 24 -12.19 4.56 4.49
N ARG A 25 -11.62 4.78 3.31
CA ARG A 25 -12.38 4.80 2.06
C ARG A 25 -13.02 3.47 1.74
N LEU A 26 -12.28 2.36 1.82
CA LEU A 26 -12.85 1.04 1.57
C LEU A 26 -13.97 0.72 2.56
N SER A 27 -13.80 1.07 3.84
CA SER A 27 -14.82 0.92 4.88
C SER A 27 -16.08 1.74 4.58
N SER A 28 -15.94 3.01 4.19
CA SER A 28 -17.06 3.88 3.82
C SER A 28 -17.84 3.37 2.61
N GLU A 29 -17.19 2.61 1.73
CA GLU A 29 -17.81 1.94 0.58
C GLU A 29 -18.25 0.49 0.87
N ALA A 30 -18.43 0.18 2.16
CA ALA A 30 -19.03 -1.06 2.68
C ALA A 30 -18.14 -2.32 2.64
N ALA A 31 -16.82 -2.19 2.53
CA ALA A 31 -15.91 -3.29 2.81
C ALA A 31 -15.90 -3.63 4.31
N ILE A 32 -15.56 -4.88 4.61
CA ILE A 32 -15.05 -5.30 5.92
C ILE A 32 -13.54 -5.09 5.84
N VAL A 33 -12.97 -4.21 6.66
CA VAL A 33 -11.55 -3.83 6.54
C VAL A 33 -10.76 -4.21 7.79
N CYS A 34 -9.70 -4.98 7.60
CA CYS A 34 -8.66 -5.19 8.59
C CYS A 34 -7.62 -4.07 8.47
N TYR A 35 -7.52 -3.25 9.50
CA TYR A 35 -6.47 -2.25 9.66
C TYR A 35 -5.24 -2.94 10.25
N ALA A 36 -4.22 -3.16 9.43
CA ALA A 36 -3.00 -3.85 9.83
C ALA A 36 -1.84 -2.86 9.94
N ASP A 37 -1.19 -2.80 11.09
CA ASP A 37 -0.06 -1.91 11.33
C ASP A 37 0.86 -2.46 12.41
N ILE A 38 2.15 -2.13 12.40
CA ILE A 38 3.07 -2.43 13.49
C ILE A 38 2.67 -1.67 14.76
N ASN A 39 2.09 -0.48 14.61
CA ASN A 39 1.40 0.26 15.67
C ASN A 39 -0.04 -0.26 15.82
N GLY A 40 -0.20 -1.39 16.49
CA GLY A 40 -1.50 -2.04 16.68
C GLY A 40 -2.53 -1.16 17.38
N ASP A 41 -2.11 -0.34 18.37
CA ASP A 41 -3.00 0.58 19.09
C ASP A 41 -3.49 1.70 18.17
N GLY A 42 -2.61 2.26 17.35
CA GLY A 42 -2.97 3.25 16.33
C GLY A 42 -3.95 2.69 15.30
N ALA A 43 -3.71 1.46 14.83
CA ALA A 43 -4.63 0.78 13.92
C ALA A 43 -6.00 0.51 14.57
N ALA A 44 -6.03 0.14 15.86
CA ALA A 44 -7.27 -0.08 16.61
C ALA A 44 -8.07 1.22 16.79
N ALA A 45 -7.39 2.32 17.08
CA ALA A 45 -8.02 3.64 17.15
C ALA A 45 -8.63 4.05 15.80
N ALA A 46 -7.85 3.91 14.71
CA ALA A 46 -8.33 4.20 13.35
C ALA A 46 -9.54 3.33 12.96
N ALA A 47 -9.48 2.03 13.22
CA ALA A 47 -10.59 1.11 12.92
C ALA A 47 -11.87 1.43 13.71
N LYS A 48 -11.74 1.94 14.95
CA LYS A 48 -12.88 2.36 15.76
C LYS A 48 -13.57 3.61 15.23
N GLU A 49 -12.80 4.52 14.62
CA GLU A 49 -13.31 5.75 14.00
C GLU A 49 -13.92 5.52 12.62
N ALA A 50 -13.63 4.37 12.01
CA ALA A 50 -14.08 4.06 10.65
C ALA A 50 -15.60 3.91 10.55
N ASP A 51 -16.17 4.43 9.46
CA ASP A 51 -17.59 4.38 9.19
C ASP A 51 -18.17 2.96 9.10
N GLY A 52 -19.32 2.75 9.73
CA GLY A 52 -20.19 1.58 9.51
C GLY A 52 -19.89 0.34 10.36
N GLY A 53 -18.97 0.39 11.34
CA GLY A 53 -18.77 -0.68 12.34
C GLY A 53 -18.29 -2.02 11.77
N ARG A 54 -17.71 -2.03 10.57
CA ARG A 54 -17.20 -3.22 9.88
C ARG A 54 -15.68 -3.34 9.89
N ALA A 55 -15.02 -2.35 10.47
CA ALA A 55 -13.57 -2.31 10.61
C ALA A 55 -13.11 -3.06 11.86
N PHE A 56 -11.92 -3.63 11.80
CA PHE A 56 -11.21 -4.19 12.95
C PHE A 56 -9.70 -4.02 12.72
N ALA A 57 -8.90 -4.19 13.76
CA ALA A 57 -7.47 -4.01 13.67
C ALA A 57 -6.70 -5.27 14.08
N VAL A 58 -5.51 -5.44 13.51
CA VAL A 58 -4.53 -6.45 13.91
C VAL A 58 -3.15 -5.82 13.89
N GLY A 59 -2.42 -5.92 15.01
CA GLY A 59 -1.00 -5.54 15.07
C GLY A 59 -0.16 -6.50 14.23
N CYS A 60 0.67 -5.98 13.31
CA CYS A 60 1.46 -6.81 12.41
C CYS A 60 2.77 -6.12 11.97
N ASP A 61 3.91 -6.76 12.25
CA ASP A 61 5.16 -6.47 11.52
C ASP A 61 5.16 -7.28 10.22
N ILE A 62 5.00 -6.59 9.09
CA ILE A 62 4.96 -7.25 7.77
C ILE A 62 6.29 -7.87 7.36
N GLY A 63 7.40 -7.46 7.97
CA GLY A 63 8.73 -8.05 7.74
C GLY A 63 8.97 -9.37 8.48
N GLU A 64 8.01 -9.87 9.27
CA GLU A 64 8.11 -11.09 10.04
C GLU A 64 7.07 -12.13 9.57
N PRO A 65 7.52 -13.28 9.02
CA PRO A 65 6.62 -14.28 8.43
C PRO A 65 5.52 -14.78 9.39
N GLU A 66 5.85 -15.01 10.65
CA GLU A 66 4.91 -15.49 11.66
C GLU A 66 3.82 -14.43 11.97
N SER A 67 4.20 -13.15 11.98
CA SER A 67 3.28 -12.04 12.20
C SER A 67 2.31 -11.91 11.03
N VAL A 68 2.79 -12.06 9.79
CA VAL A 68 1.96 -12.03 8.58
C VAL A 68 0.99 -13.23 8.55
N ALA A 69 1.46 -14.43 8.86
CA ALA A 69 0.61 -15.62 8.92
C ALA A 69 -0.49 -15.47 10.00
N ALA A 70 -0.16 -14.93 11.17
CA ALA A 70 -1.11 -14.67 12.25
C ALA A 70 -2.18 -13.63 11.84
N LEU A 71 -1.80 -12.57 11.12
CA LEU A 71 -2.72 -11.59 10.57
C LEU A 71 -3.75 -12.24 9.62
N HIS A 72 -3.26 -12.99 8.62
CA HIS A 72 -4.13 -13.65 7.64
C HIS A 72 -5.05 -14.67 8.31
N LYS A 73 -4.52 -15.45 9.27
CA LYS A 73 -5.33 -16.36 10.07
C LYS A 73 -6.45 -15.64 10.82
N ALA A 74 -6.15 -14.52 11.47
CA ALA A 74 -7.16 -13.74 12.20
C ALA A 74 -8.28 -13.23 11.28
N VAL A 75 -7.95 -12.84 10.04
CA VAL A 75 -8.94 -12.42 9.03
C VAL A 75 -9.82 -13.60 8.59
N VAL A 76 -9.21 -14.75 8.30
CA VAL A 76 -9.93 -15.96 7.87
C VAL A 76 -10.81 -16.51 8.99
N ASP A 77 -10.31 -16.63 10.21
CA ASP A 77 -11.07 -17.12 11.37
C ASP A 77 -12.32 -16.25 11.59
N LYS A 78 -12.26 -14.97 11.31
CA LYS A 78 -13.35 -14.02 11.53
C LYS A 78 -14.33 -13.90 10.36
N HIS A 79 -13.83 -13.98 9.13
CA HIS A 79 -14.62 -13.65 7.93
C HIS A 79 -14.60 -14.73 6.83
N GLY A 80 -13.80 -15.78 6.99
CA GLY A 80 -13.75 -16.95 6.09
C GLY A 80 -13.10 -16.71 4.73
N LYS A 81 -12.63 -15.49 4.42
CA LYS A 81 -12.05 -15.14 3.11
C LYS A 81 -11.23 -13.87 3.14
N LEU A 82 -10.51 -13.63 2.04
CA LEU A 82 -9.86 -12.35 1.72
C LEU A 82 -10.10 -12.01 0.23
N ASP A 83 -10.62 -10.83 -0.05
CA ASP A 83 -10.93 -10.36 -1.42
C ASP A 83 -9.94 -9.28 -1.91
N VAL A 84 -9.46 -8.41 -1.01
CA VAL A 84 -8.62 -7.25 -1.36
C VAL A 84 -7.42 -7.18 -0.43
N LEU A 85 -6.23 -6.96 -1.00
CA LEU A 85 -5.01 -6.63 -0.28
C LEU A 85 -4.47 -5.30 -0.77
N VAL A 86 -4.23 -4.35 0.14
CA VAL A 86 -3.50 -3.12 -0.15
C VAL A 86 -2.21 -3.09 0.66
N ASN A 87 -1.07 -3.21 -0.02
CA ASN A 87 0.25 -3.12 0.58
C ASN A 87 0.68 -1.64 0.63
N ALA A 88 0.38 -0.95 1.76
CA ALA A 88 0.73 0.45 1.95
C ALA A 88 1.80 0.68 3.03
N ALA A 89 2.06 -0.30 3.88
CA ALA A 89 3.12 -0.20 4.90
C ALA A 89 4.50 -0.07 4.25
N ALA A 90 5.29 0.89 4.73
CA ALA A 90 6.66 1.09 4.31
C ALA A 90 7.42 1.98 5.31
N ILE A 91 8.74 1.87 5.30
CA ILE A 91 9.65 2.82 5.93
C ILE A 91 10.37 3.63 4.84
N VAL A 92 10.61 4.90 5.10
CA VAL A 92 11.14 5.88 4.14
C VAL A 92 12.30 6.66 4.77
N PRO A 93 13.43 6.01 5.09
CA PRO A 93 14.58 6.70 5.63
C PRO A 93 15.32 7.50 4.56
N PHE A 94 16.01 8.55 5.00
CA PHE A 94 16.90 9.38 4.19
C PHE A 94 18.32 9.12 4.64
N VAL A 95 19.11 8.50 3.79
CA VAL A 95 20.51 8.19 4.08
C VAL A 95 21.35 8.51 2.83
N PRO A 96 22.29 9.47 2.91
CA PRO A 96 23.25 9.70 1.85
C PRO A 96 24.00 8.44 1.46
N TRP A 97 24.41 8.31 0.22
CA TRP A 97 25.08 7.10 -0.29
C TRP A 97 26.30 6.70 0.54
N ASP A 98 27.11 7.67 0.94
CA ASP A 98 28.35 7.40 1.69
C ASP A 98 28.10 6.91 3.13
N ASP A 99 26.90 7.19 3.67
CA ASP A 99 26.48 6.77 5.02
C ASP A 99 25.59 5.52 4.99
N LEU A 100 25.19 5.05 3.79
CA LEU A 100 24.29 3.92 3.65
C LEU A 100 24.97 2.61 3.98
N THR A 101 24.69 2.08 5.16
CA THR A 101 25.20 0.77 5.59
C THR A 101 24.42 -0.38 4.97
N PHE A 102 25.04 -1.56 4.94
CA PHE A 102 24.36 -2.78 4.49
C PHE A 102 23.19 -3.18 5.42
N ASP A 103 23.32 -2.93 6.72
CA ASP A 103 22.24 -3.20 7.69
C ASP A 103 21.02 -2.32 7.44
N GLU A 104 21.22 -1.02 7.16
CA GLU A 104 20.13 -0.11 6.82
C GLU A 104 19.49 -0.50 5.48
N TRP A 105 20.29 -0.87 4.48
CA TRP A 105 19.79 -1.42 3.23
C TRP A 105 18.90 -2.65 3.49
N ARG A 106 19.38 -3.61 4.27
CA ARG A 106 18.65 -4.83 4.63
C ARG A 106 17.36 -4.52 5.38
N ARG A 107 17.39 -3.58 6.31
CA ARG A 107 16.22 -3.14 7.07
C ARG A 107 15.11 -2.63 6.15
N VAL A 108 15.47 -1.79 5.18
CA VAL A 108 14.48 -1.25 4.22
C VAL A 108 13.94 -2.35 3.30
N MET A 109 14.81 -3.23 2.79
CA MET A 109 14.37 -4.35 1.95
C MET A 109 13.43 -5.28 2.71
N ARG A 110 13.78 -5.68 3.94
CA ARG A 110 12.96 -6.54 4.79
C ARG A 110 11.54 -5.98 4.97
N VAL A 111 11.41 -4.72 5.32
CA VAL A 111 10.09 -4.13 5.54
C VAL A 111 9.35 -3.92 4.22
N ASN A 112 9.96 -3.21 3.27
CA ASN A 112 9.24 -2.73 2.10
C ASN A 112 9.02 -3.83 1.05
N LEU A 113 10.04 -4.63 0.74
CA LEU A 113 10.00 -5.60 -0.35
C LEU A 113 9.64 -7.00 0.14
N ASP A 114 10.37 -7.54 1.14
CA ASP A 114 10.09 -8.86 1.67
C ASP A 114 8.71 -8.88 2.35
N GLY A 115 8.34 -7.80 3.07
CA GLY A 115 7.02 -7.65 3.66
C GLY A 115 5.90 -7.68 2.61
N CYS A 116 6.06 -6.98 1.49
CA CYS A 116 5.11 -7.03 0.39
C CYS A 116 4.98 -8.45 -0.20
N PHE A 117 6.11 -9.15 -0.36
CA PHE A 117 6.12 -10.54 -0.81
C PHE A 117 5.35 -11.45 0.17
N LEU A 118 5.64 -11.37 1.47
CA LEU A 118 4.99 -12.19 2.50
C LEU A 118 3.47 -11.96 2.51
N MET A 119 3.04 -10.71 2.50
CA MET A 119 1.63 -10.34 2.46
C MET A 119 0.93 -10.89 1.21
N CYS A 120 1.55 -10.76 0.04
CA CYS A 120 1.00 -11.31 -1.21
C CYS A 120 0.92 -12.83 -1.17
N ARG A 121 1.94 -13.53 -0.65
CA ARG A 121 2.00 -14.99 -0.60
C ARG A 121 0.82 -15.59 0.17
N GLU A 122 0.53 -15.05 1.36
CA GLU A 122 -0.59 -15.51 2.19
C GLU A 122 -1.94 -15.12 1.57
N ALA A 123 -2.06 -13.89 1.05
CA ALA A 123 -3.29 -13.41 0.43
C ALA A 123 -3.69 -14.21 -0.81
N ILE A 124 -2.73 -14.53 -1.68
CA ILE A 124 -2.96 -15.24 -2.94
C ILE A 124 -3.57 -16.63 -2.69
N ALA A 125 -3.09 -17.36 -1.68
CA ALA A 125 -3.66 -18.66 -1.32
C ALA A 125 -5.17 -18.54 -1.05
N LEU A 126 -5.58 -17.57 -0.24
CA LEU A 126 -6.98 -17.32 0.12
C LEU A 126 -7.81 -16.81 -1.07
N MET A 127 -7.23 -15.94 -1.90
CA MET A 127 -7.89 -15.40 -3.09
C MET A 127 -8.17 -16.48 -4.13
N ARG A 128 -7.26 -17.45 -4.30
CA ARG A 128 -7.46 -18.61 -5.17
C ARG A 128 -8.63 -19.47 -4.74
N GLU A 129 -8.76 -19.76 -3.45
CA GLU A 129 -9.90 -20.50 -2.90
C GLU A 129 -11.23 -19.81 -3.19
N ASN A 130 -11.24 -18.48 -3.19
CA ASN A 130 -12.44 -17.67 -3.46
C ASN A 130 -12.70 -17.44 -4.97
N GLY A 131 -11.73 -17.72 -5.85
CA GLY A 131 -11.79 -17.41 -7.27
C GLY A 131 -11.89 -15.90 -7.57
N TYR A 132 -11.35 -15.06 -6.69
CA TYR A 132 -11.36 -13.59 -6.78
C TYR A 132 -10.24 -12.98 -5.94
N GLY A 133 -9.56 -11.97 -6.49
CA GLY A 133 -8.58 -11.20 -5.73
C GLY A 133 -8.25 -9.86 -6.40
N ARG A 134 -7.98 -8.85 -5.55
CA ARG A 134 -7.46 -7.54 -5.95
C ARG A 134 -6.28 -7.19 -5.06
N ILE A 135 -5.10 -7.07 -5.65
CA ILE A 135 -3.88 -6.65 -4.95
C ILE A 135 -3.48 -5.29 -5.50
N VAL A 136 -3.37 -4.31 -4.61
CA VAL A 136 -2.87 -2.98 -4.94
C VAL A 136 -1.64 -2.67 -4.09
N ASN A 137 -0.50 -2.51 -4.75
CA ASN A 137 0.76 -2.18 -4.10
C ASN A 137 1.02 -0.68 -4.16
N ILE A 138 1.37 -0.08 -3.02
CA ILE A 138 1.80 1.33 -3.00
C ILE A 138 3.30 1.37 -3.26
N SER A 139 3.66 1.72 -4.50
CA SER A 139 5.03 1.99 -4.94
C SER A 139 5.40 3.46 -4.67
N SER A 140 6.06 4.14 -5.58
CA SER A 140 6.41 5.56 -5.49
C SER A 140 6.81 6.10 -6.87
N ASN A 141 6.55 7.37 -7.13
CA ASN A 141 7.09 8.06 -8.31
C ASN A 141 8.61 8.30 -8.23
N SER A 142 9.19 8.19 -7.03
CA SER A 142 10.65 8.31 -6.82
C SER A 142 11.48 7.30 -7.62
N ILE A 143 10.85 6.15 -8.01
CA ILE A 143 11.50 5.14 -8.87
C ILE A 143 11.82 5.68 -10.28
N PHE A 144 11.07 6.67 -10.74
CA PHE A 144 11.26 7.31 -12.04
C PHE A 144 12.05 8.63 -11.91
N ALA A 145 11.86 9.35 -10.79
CA ALA A 145 12.55 10.62 -10.52
C ALA A 145 14.02 10.43 -10.08
N GLY A 146 14.37 9.25 -9.54
CA GLY A 146 15.71 9.02 -9.00
C GLY A 146 16.02 9.90 -7.79
N THR A 147 15.11 9.96 -6.81
CA THR A 147 15.23 10.84 -5.65
C THR A 147 16.52 10.56 -4.85
N PRO A 148 17.36 11.57 -4.59
CA PRO A 148 18.62 11.40 -3.88
C PRO A 148 18.42 11.00 -2.41
N ASN A 149 19.45 10.42 -1.81
CA ASN A 149 19.48 9.93 -0.42
C ASN A 149 18.45 8.83 -0.09
N MET A 150 17.89 8.17 -1.11
CA MET A 150 16.85 7.16 -0.99
C MET A 150 17.13 5.90 -1.80
N ALA A 151 18.39 5.58 -2.12
CA ALA A 151 18.74 4.47 -3.01
C ALA A 151 18.10 3.13 -2.59
N HIS A 152 18.12 2.80 -1.30
CA HIS A 152 17.49 1.60 -0.72
C HIS A 152 15.96 1.63 -0.83
N TYR A 153 15.33 2.77 -0.56
CA TYR A 153 13.89 2.94 -0.70
C TYR A 153 13.45 2.83 -2.17
N VAL A 154 14.12 3.56 -3.06
CA VAL A 154 13.84 3.53 -4.51
C VAL A 154 14.00 2.12 -5.05
N ALA A 155 15.06 1.40 -4.66
CA ALA A 155 15.25 0.01 -5.04
C ALA A 155 14.11 -0.89 -4.55
N SER A 156 13.68 -0.74 -3.28
CA SER A 156 12.57 -1.52 -2.73
C SER A 156 11.26 -1.25 -3.46
N LYS A 157 10.96 0.01 -3.78
CA LYS A 157 9.72 0.40 -4.49
C LYS A 157 9.75 0.01 -5.97
N GLY A 158 10.92 0.03 -6.60
CA GLY A 158 11.12 -0.52 -7.95
C GLY A 158 10.94 -2.05 -7.97
N GLY A 159 11.47 -2.74 -6.94
CA GLY A 159 11.27 -4.18 -6.73
C GLY A 159 9.80 -4.55 -6.61
N ILE A 160 9.01 -3.82 -5.82
CA ILE A 160 7.55 -4.02 -5.68
C ILE A 160 6.85 -3.90 -7.04
N LEU A 161 7.22 -2.91 -7.85
CA LEU A 161 6.62 -2.72 -9.17
C LEU A 161 6.90 -3.90 -10.10
N ALA A 162 8.16 -4.32 -10.19
CA ALA A 162 8.57 -5.44 -11.03
C ALA A 162 7.96 -6.77 -10.54
N PHE A 163 7.97 -7.01 -9.23
CA PHE A 163 7.32 -8.16 -8.59
C PHE A 163 5.82 -8.21 -8.90
N GLY A 164 5.12 -7.09 -8.77
CA GLY A 164 3.68 -7.00 -9.07
C GLY A 164 3.36 -7.35 -10.53
N ARG A 165 4.21 -6.96 -11.49
CA ARG A 165 4.05 -7.32 -12.91
C ARG A 165 4.21 -8.82 -13.15
N ALA A 166 5.19 -9.47 -12.51
CA ALA A 166 5.36 -10.90 -12.59
C ALA A 166 4.14 -11.65 -12.05
N LEU A 167 3.68 -11.27 -10.84
CA LEU A 167 2.48 -11.86 -10.24
C LEU A 167 1.24 -11.66 -11.09
N ALA A 168 1.05 -10.49 -11.70
CA ALA A 168 -0.09 -10.20 -12.56
C ALA A 168 -0.20 -11.20 -13.72
N THR A 169 0.93 -11.59 -14.29
CA THR A 169 0.99 -12.59 -15.37
C THR A 169 0.65 -14.00 -14.85
N GLU A 170 1.18 -14.36 -13.68
CA GLU A 170 0.99 -15.70 -13.11
C GLU A 170 -0.43 -15.93 -12.57
N LEU A 171 -1.10 -14.87 -12.10
CA LEU A 171 -2.38 -14.95 -11.37
C LEU A 171 -3.60 -14.61 -12.23
N GLY A 172 -3.42 -14.22 -13.49
CA GLY A 172 -4.52 -13.84 -14.38
C GLY A 172 -5.57 -14.93 -14.55
N ALA A 173 -5.15 -16.19 -14.66
CA ALA A 173 -6.05 -17.35 -14.76
C ALA A 173 -6.90 -17.55 -13.48
N ASP A 174 -6.41 -17.11 -12.33
CA ASP A 174 -7.09 -17.18 -11.03
C ASP A 174 -8.07 -16.01 -10.82
N LYS A 175 -8.23 -15.11 -11.81
CA LYS A 175 -9.03 -13.86 -11.71
C LYS A 175 -8.54 -12.90 -10.62
N ILE A 176 -7.26 -12.96 -10.31
CA ILE A 176 -6.58 -12.06 -9.37
C ILE A 176 -5.85 -10.99 -10.18
N THR A 177 -6.13 -9.72 -9.89
CA THR A 177 -5.38 -8.61 -10.48
C THR A 177 -4.34 -8.08 -9.51
N VAL A 178 -3.18 -7.69 -10.03
CA VAL A 178 -2.10 -7.07 -9.25
C VAL A 178 -1.69 -5.78 -9.93
N ASN A 179 -1.91 -4.64 -9.27
CA ASN A 179 -1.56 -3.33 -9.80
C ASN A 179 -0.76 -2.51 -8.77
N SER A 180 -0.08 -1.49 -9.24
CA SER A 180 0.68 -0.57 -8.38
C SER A 180 0.15 0.85 -8.54
N VAL A 181 0.07 1.60 -7.44
CA VAL A 181 -0.09 3.05 -7.45
C VAL A 181 1.25 3.65 -7.04
N CYS A 182 1.66 4.70 -7.75
CA CYS A 182 2.93 5.41 -7.53
C CYS A 182 2.62 6.86 -7.08
N PRO A 183 2.44 7.09 -5.76
CA PRO A 183 2.22 8.43 -5.26
C PRO A 183 3.39 9.37 -5.52
N GLY A 184 3.10 10.66 -5.71
CA GLY A 184 4.06 11.74 -5.52
C GLY A 184 4.31 12.05 -4.04
N LEU A 185 5.00 13.17 -3.79
CA LEU A 185 5.15 13.68 -2.43
C LEU A 185 3.77 14.00 -1.86
N THR A 186 3.44 13.34 -0.76
CA THR A 186 2.11 13.38 -0.15
C THR A 186 2.25 13.81 1.30
N ASP A 187 1.51 14.84 1.70
CA ASP A 187 1.50 15.36 3.06
C ASP A 187 0.85 14.35 4.01
N THR A 188 1.68 13.74 4.83
CA THR A 188 1.30 12.73 5.84
C THR A 188 2.06 12.99 7.13
N GLU A 189 1.54 12.46 8.24
CA GLU A 189 2.22 12.53 9.53
C GLU A 189 3.67 12.00 9.46
N GLY A 190 3.88 10.94 8.68
CA GLY A 190 5.21 10.37 8.46
C GLY A 190 6.15 11.31 7.72
N VAL A 191 5.68 11.98 6.66
CA VAL A 191 6.49 12.94 5.87
C VAL A 191 6.87 14.16 6.71
N GLN A 192 5.99 14.65 7.56
CA GLN A 192 6.24 15.80 8.43
C GLN A 192 7.38 15.58 9.44
N THR A 193 7.76 14.34 9.70
CA THR A 193 8.90 13.98 10.56
C THR A 193 10.21 13.79 9.78
N THR A 194 10.22 14.01 8.48
CA THR A 194 11.36 13.79 7.58
C THR A 194 11.81 15.10 6.90
N PRO A 195 13.01 15.15 6.29
CA PRO A 195 13.44 16.28 5.47
C PRO A 195 12.53 16.58 4.26
N HIS A 196 11.68 15.64 3.85
CA HIS A 196 10.73 15.86 2.74
C HIS A 196 9.70 16.95 3.01
N LYS A 197 9.41 17.28 4.26
CA LYS A 197 8.49 18.38 4.59
C LYS A 197 8.90 19.72 3.96
N ASP A 198 10.20 19.91 3.71
CA ASP A 198 10.74 21.14 3.15
C ASP A 198 10.80 21.09 1.59
N ALA A 199 10.40 19.98 0.97
CA ALA A 199 10.50 19.80 -0.48
C ALA A 199 9.18 20.06 -1.23
N PHE A 200 8.08 20.34 -0.56
CA PHE A 200 6.76 20.47 -1.20
C PHE A 200 6.73 21.57 -2.26
N ASP A 201 7.25 22.76 -1.97
CA ASP A 201 7.26 23.89 -2.92
C ASP A 201 8.13 23.57 -4.15
N PHE A 202 9.27 22.89 -3.96
CA PHE A 202 10.10 22.44 -5.06
C PHE A 202 9.40 21.40 -5.92
N VAL A 203 8.73 20.42 -5.31
CA VAL A 203 7.98 19.38 -6.02
C VAL A 203 6.81 20.00 -6.78
N GLU A 204 6.08 20.95 -6.19
CA GLU A 204 5.00 21.67 -6.85
C GLU A 204 5.46 22.38 -8.14
N MET A 205 6.67 22.95 -8.17
CA MET A 205 7.20 23.55 -9.40
C MET A 205 7.31 22.55 -10.55
N LEU A 206 7.57 21.27 -10.27
CA LEU A 206 7.72 20.19 -11.26
C LEU A 206 6.36 19.58 -11.70
N GLN A 207 5.31 19.77 -10.91
CA GLN A 207 3.98 19.24 -11.19
C GLN A 207 3.25 20.01 -12.30
N ALA A 208 2.40 19.31 -13.05
CA ALA A 208 1.47 19.92 -14.00
C ALA A 208 0.27 20.57 -13.28
N ILE A 209 -0.32 19.84 -12.32
CA ILE A 209 -1.37 20.34 -11.43
C ILE A 209 -0.69 20.86 -10.17
N LYS A 210 -0.88 22.14 -9.86
CA LYS A 210 -0.24 22.77 -8.72
C LYS A 210 -0.97 22.46 -7.42
N GLY A 211 -0.19 22.32 -6.34
CA GLY A 211 -0.65 22.04 -4.98
C GLY A 211 0.16 20.94 -4.29
N HIS A 212 -0.03 20.82 -2.98
CA HIS A 212 0.58 19.76 -2.19
C HIS A 212 -0.34 18.54 -2.17
N GLY A 213 0.19 17.38 -2.56
CA GLY A 213 -0.56 16.13 -2.56
C GLY A 213 -0.96 15.71 -1.14
N THR A 214 -2.16 15.18 -1.00
CA THR A 214 -2.71 14.66 0.26
C THR A 214 -3.04 13.17 0.14
N PRO A 215 -3.22 12.43 1.25
CA PRO A 215 -3.68 11.05 1.18
C PRO A 215 -4.98 10.89 0.37
N GLN A 216 -5.88 11.87 0.43
CA GLN A 216 -7.17 11.86 -0.27
C GLN A 216 -7.02 11.89 -1.80
N ASP A 217 -5.91 12.42 -2.32
CA ASP A 217 -5.62 12.42 -3.75
C ASP A 217 -5.22 11.03 -4.27
N ILE A 218 -4.63 10.21 -3.39
CA ILE A 218 -4.18 8.85 -3.72
C ILE A 218 -5.32 7.83 -3.67
N VAL A 219 -6.21 7.99 -2.70
CA VAL A 219 -7.29 7.06 -2.37
C VAL A 219 -8.20 6.69 -3.55
N PRO A 220 -8.65 7.62 -4.44
CA PRO A 220 -9.53 7.27 -5.56
C PRO A 220 -8.92 6.25 -6.52
N ALA A 221 -7.63 6.38 -6.83
CA ALA A 221 -6.91 5.46 -7.71
C ALA A 221 -6.82 4.06 -7.10
N VAL A 222 -6.47 3.97 -5.81
CA VAL A 222 -6.40 2.69 -5.09
C VAL A 222 -7.78 2.04 -5.02
N ALA A 223 -8.82 2.78 -4.64
CA ALA A 223 -10.19 2.26 -4.56
C ALA A 223 -10.73 1.80 -5.92
N PHE A 224 -10.37 2.48 -7.01
CA PHE A 224 -10.70 2.02 -8.36
C PHE A 224 -10.00 0.69 -8.68
N LEU A 225 -8.69 0.60 -8.53
CA LEU A 225 -7.91 -0.62 -8.83
C LEU A 225 -8.28 -1.81 -7.93
N ALA A 226 -8.74 -1.55 -6.70
CA ALA A 226 -9.21 -2.57 -5.78
C ALA A 226 -10.65 -3.04 -6.08
N SER A 227 -11.39 -2.36 -6.96
CA SER A 227 -12.80 -2.63 -7.24
C SER A 227 -13.01 -3.62 -8.39
N GLU A 228 -14.27 -4.03 -8.58
CA GLU A 228 -14.69 -4.85 -9.72
C GLU A 228 -14.60 -4.08 -11.05
N GLU A 229 -14.67 -2.75 -11.02
CA GLU A 229 -14.56 -1.89 -12.21
C GLU A 229 -13.21 -2.04 -12.91
N ALA A 230 -12.14 -2.41 -12.17
CA ALA A 230 -10.80 -2.63 -12.68
C ALA A 230 -10.48 -4.10 -13.02
N HIS A 231 -11.49 -4.97 -13.19
CA HIS A 231 -11.29 -6.41 -13.39
C HIS A 231 -10.44 -6.77 -14.62
N TRP A 232 -10.33 -5.88 -15.60
CA TRP A 232 -9.54 -6.05 -16.84
C TRP A 232 -8.22 -5.29 -16.80
N ILE A 233 -7.82 -4.77 -15.64
CA ILE A 233 -6.57 -4.02 -15.44
C ILE A 233 -5.67 -4.83 -14.51
N THR A 234 -4.52 -5.28 -14.99
CA THR A 234 -3.52 -5.99 -14.20
C THR A 234 -2.10 -5.68 -14.70
N GLY A 235 -1.11 -5.76 -13.81
CA GLY A 235 0.30 -5.48 -14.12
C GLY A 235 0.61 -4.00 -14.35
N GLN A 236 -0.32 -3.09 -14.07
CA GLN A 236 -0.16 -1.68 -14.37
C GLN A 236 0.43 -0.89 -13.20
N ALA A 237 1.11 0.21 -13.54
CA ALA A 237 1.56 1.22 -12.61
C ALA A 237 0.83 2.52 -12.92
N LEU A 238 0.13 3.07 -11.93
CA LEU A 238 -0.58 4.34 -12.06
C LEU A 238 0.09 5.40 -11.20
N ALA A 239 0.70 6.41 -11.85
CA ALA A 239 1.21 7.58 -11.14
C ALA A 239 0.06 8.45 -10.66
N VAL A 240 0.14 8.86 -9.39
CA VAL A 240 -0.76 9.85 -8.78
C VAL A 240 0.13 10.89 -8.12
N ASP A 241 0.63 11.82 -8.93
CA ASP A 241 1.68 12.77 -8.58
C ASP A 241 1.50 14.14 -9.23
N ALA A 242 0.27 14.49 -9.57
CA ALA A 242 -0.09 15.75 -10.22
C ALA A 242 0.63 15.96 -11.57
N GLY A 243 1.02 14.86 -12.26
CA GLY A 243 1.71 14.90 -13.54
C GLY A 243 3.18 15.35 -13.43
N MET A 244 3.82 15.08 -12.29
CA MET A 244 5.27 15.29 -12.14
C MET A 244 6.04 14.33 -13.06
N ILE A 245 5.64 13.06 -13.09
CA ILE A 245 6.23 12.04 -13.98
C ILE A 245 5.24 11.71 -15.10
N ARG A 246 5.80 11.59 -16.33
CA ARG A 246 5.05 11.22 -17.55
C ARG A 246 5.90 10.19 -18.32
N TRP A 247 5.34 9.00 -18.56
CA TRP A 247 5.97 7.93 -19.34
C TRP A 247 5.01 7.37 -20.39
#